data_31e52b1d307e13efdd0a51c9c4782d44
#
_entry.id   31e52b1d307e13efdd0a51c9c4782d44
#
_cell.length_a   1.000
_cell.length_b   1.000
_cell.length_c   1.000
_cell.angle_alpha   90.00
_cell.angle_beta   90.00
_cell.angle_gamma   90.00
#
_symmetry.space_group_name_H-M   'P 1'
#
loop_
_entity.id
_entity.type
_entity.pdbx_description
1 polymer ?
#
loop_
_entity_poly.entity_id
_entity_poly.type
_entity_poly.pdbx_seq_one_letter_code
_entity_poly.pdbx_strand_id
1 'polypeptide(L)'
;MTTPKKLVAFGVAAFALMLGGLAQARADDPKCDNGTLNGPYGFTLTGWRIPTPDTNVRSVRAGVGRMVFDGRGNLSGAETKSHDGLIIPLNFTGTYQVFTDCTGMAHLVTTEPSEPQRNFNFTIVESREQVMAIQTDQGRAVTVIATKQRAK
;
A
#
# COMPACT_ATOMS: atom_id res chain seq x y z
N MET A 1 90.29 -15.00 22.57
CA MET A 1 89.60 -14.43 21.41
C MET A 1 88.12 -14.78 21.53
N THR A 2 87.32 -13.91 22.04
CA THR A 2 85.91 -14.15 22.41
C THR A 2 85.03 -13.28 21.50
N THR A 3 84.25 -13.93 20.66
CA THR A 3 83.32 -13.26 19.74
C THR A 3 82.00 -12.98 20.45
N PRO A 4 81.44 -11.78 20.40
CA PRO A 4 80.12 -11.47 21.00
C PRO A 4 78.98 -11.96 20.14
N LYS A 5 78.02 -12.66 20.74
CA LYS A 5 76.73 -13.04 20.14
C LYS A 5 75.80 -11.84 20.10
N LYS A 6 75.36 -11.51 18.89
CA LYS A 6 74.31 -10.50 18.67
C LYS A 6 72.95 -11.09 19.01
N LEU A 7 72.27 -10.45 19.99
CA LEU A 7 70.88 -10.68 20.30
C LEU A 7 70.01 -9.98 19.27
N VAL A 8 69.20 -10.74 18.58
CA VAL A 8 68.15 -10.21 17.69
C VAL A 8 66.87 -10.14 18.50
N ALA A 9 66.40 -8.93 18.78
CA ALA A 9 65.14 -8.69 19.46
C ALA A 9 64.02 -8.80 18.40
N PHE A 10 63.14 -9.79 18.55
CA PHE A 10 61.89 -9.91 17.80
C PHE A 10 60.86 -8.96 18.41
N GLY A 11 60.54 -7.89 17.70
CA GLY A 11 59.42 -7.01 18.06
C GLY A 11 58.11 -7.69 17.68
N VAL A 12 57.32 -8.01 18.66
CA VAL A 12 55.92 -8.45 18.46
C VAL A 12 55.05 -7.21 18.23
N ALA A 13 54.68 -7.00 16.94
CA ALA A 13 53.70 -5.98 16.60
C ALA A 13 52.28 -6.52 16.96
N ALA A 14 51.70 -5.94 18.03
CA ALA A 14 50.31 -6.20 18.39
C ALA A 14 49.39 -5.51 17.39
N PHE A 15 48.78 -6.27 16.54
CA PHE A 15 47.74 -5.81 15.60
C PHE A 15 46.41 -5.71 16.39
N ALA A 16 46.08 -4.54 16.89
CA ALA A 16 44.78 -4.28 17.50
C ALA A 16 43.71 -4.24 16.40
N LEU A 17 42.95 -5.33 16.26
CA LEU A 17 41.73 -5.40 15.45
C LEU A 17 40.67 -4.50 16.11
N MET A 18 40.51 -3.28 15.58
CA MET A 18 39.35 -2.45 15.84
C MET A 18 38.14 -3.11 15.17
N LEU A 19 37.41 -3.92 15.91
CA LEU A 19 36.06 -4.33 15.58
C LEU A 19 35.16 -3.11 15.76
N GLY A 20 35.16 -2.24 14.71
CA GLY A 20 34.15 -1.21 14.53
C GLY A 20 32.80 -1.89 14.35
N GLY A 21 32.01 -1.97 15.42
CA GLY A 21 30.61 -2.38 15.34
C GLY A 21 29.89 -1.45 14.37
N LEU A 22 29.58 -1.96 13.17
CA LEU A 22 28.59 -1.34 12.31
C LEU A 22 27.25 -1.41 13.04
N ALA A 23 26.94 -0.39 13.83
CA ALA A 23 25.57 -0.13 14.25
C ALA A 23 24.77 0.05 12.96
N GLN A 24 24.12 -1.01 12.52
CA GLN A 24 23.08 -0.91 11.49
C GLN A 24 22.01 0.00 12.11
N ALA A 25 22.01 1.27 11.69
CA ALA A 25 20.87 2.13 11.90
C ALA A 25 19.67 1.41 11.25
N ARG A 26 18.84 0.75 12.07
CA ARG A 26 17.50 0.37 11.65
C ARG A 26 16.85 1.69 11.25
N ALA A 27 16.66 1.89 9.96
CA ALA A 27 15.70 2.89 9.50
C ALA A 27 14.39 2.52 10.20
N ASP A 28 13.91 3.40 11.07
CA ASP A 28 12.57 3.26 11.65
C ASP A 28 11.63 3.11 10.46
N ASP A 29 10.94 1.98 10.37
CA ASP A 29 9.91 1.78 9.35
C ASP A 29 8.94 2.95 9.43
N PRO A 30 8.66 3.62 8.32
CA PRO A 30 7.82 4.81 8.33
C PRO A 30 6.44 4.44 8.88
N LYS A 31 6.14 4.90 10.09
CA LYS A 31 4.82 4.70 10.71
C LYS A 31 3.78 5.44 9.89
N CYS A 32 2.74 4.71 9.47
CA CYS A 32 1.59 5.26 8.80
C CYS A 32 0.44 5.53 9.78
N ASP A 33 -0.43 6.46 9.41
CA ASP A 33 -1.68 6.79 10.07
C ASP A 33 -2.71 7.31 9.03
N ASN A 34 -3.90 7.69 9.46
CA ASN A 34 -4.91 8.23 8.54
C ASN A 34 -4.42 9.48 7.79
N GLY A 35 -3.59 10.31 8.41
CA GLY A 35 -3.01 11.52 7.79
C GLY A 35 -2.05 11.21 6.64
N THR A 36 -1.55 9.98 6.55
CA THR A 36 -0.73 9.51 5.42
C THR A 36 -1.50 9.58 4.10
N LEU A 37 -2.82 9.32 4.15
CA LEU A 37 -3.72 9.48 3.01
C LEU A 37 -4.46 10.81 3.12
N ASN A 38 -4.02 11.80 2.35
CA ASN A 38 -4.63 13.12 2.33
C ASN A 38 -4.62 13.71 0.91
N GLY A 39 -5.77 14.25 0.48
CA GLY A 39 -5.95 14.88 -0.82
C GLY A 39 -6.47 13.93 -1.91
N PRO A 40 -6.39 14.34 -3.19
CA PRO A 40 -6.98 13.63 -4.31
C PRO A 40 -6.10 12.49 -4.82
N TYR A 41 -6.76 11.39 -5.21
CA TYR A 41 -6.18 10.23 -5.87
C TYR A 41 -7.00 9.89 -7.12
N GLY A 42 -6.32 9.68 -8.25
CA GLY A 42 -6.91 9.00 -9.42
C GLY A 42 -6.78 7.51 -9.26
N PHE A 43 -7.80 6.74 -9.61
CA PHE A 43 -7.74 5.29 -9.47
C PHE A 43 -8.29 4.55 -10.69
N THR A 44 -7.83 3.31 -10.83
CA THR A 44 -8.41 2.29 -11.69
C THR A 44 -8.85 1.10 -10.86
N LEU A 45 -9.90 0.42 -11.31
CA LEU A 45 -10.29 -0.87 -10.77
C LEU A 45 -10.46 -1.89 -11.89
N THR A 46 -10.14 -3.15 -11.60
CA THR A 46 -10.37 -4.28 -12.50
C THR A 46 -10.72 -5.52 -11.69
N GLY A 47 -11.50 -6.41 -12.28
CA GLY A 47 -11.80 -7.69 -11.63
C GLY A 47 -13.08 -8.35 -12.11
N TRP A 48 -13.58 -9.22 -11.25
CA TRP A 48 -14.77 -10.04 -11.53
C TRP A 48 -15.72 -10.04 -10.33
N ARG A 49 -16.99 -10.18 -10.66
CA ARG A 49 -18.04 -10.55 -9.71
C ARG A 49 -18.52 -11.96 -10.03
N ILE A 50 -18.65 -12.79 -9.01
CA ILE A 50 -19.31 -14.09 -9.08
C ILE A 50 -20.67 -13.92 -8.37
N PRO A 51 -21.80 -13.88 -9.10
CA PRO A 51 -23.09 -13.53 -8.49
C PRO A 51 -23.58 -14.52 -7.44
N THR A 52 -23.34 -15.81 -7.66
CA THR A 52 -23.66 -16.89 -6.71
C THR A 52 -22.64 -18.02 -6.83
N PRO A 53 -22.46 -18.85 -5.78
CA PRO A 53 -21.59 -20.01 -5.84
C PRO A 53 -21.96 -21.01 -6.96
N ASP A 54 -23.23 -21.05 -7.33
CA ASP A 54 -23.77 -22.03 -8.29
C ASP A 54 -23.72 -21.55 -9.75
N THR A 55 -23.48 -20.27 -9.99
CA THR A 55 -23.36 -19.73 -11.33
C THR A 55 -21.88 -19.49 -11.64
N ASN A 56 -21.29 -20.31 -12.50
CA ASN A 56 -19.95 -20.10 -13.05
C ASN A 56 -19.84 -18.88 -13.99
N VAL A 57 -20.86 -18.03 -14.04
CA VAL A 57 -20.91 -16.83 -14.86
C VAL A 57 -20.15 -15.72 -14.14
N ARG A 58 -18.96 -15.45 -14.62
CA ARG A 58 -18.15 -14.32 -14.17
C ARG A 58 -18.60 -13.05 -14.88
N SER A 59 -18.89 -12.04 -14.09
CA SER A 59 -19.19 -10.70 -14.57
C SER A 59 -17.91 -9.86 -14.49
N VAL A 60 -17.46 -9.36 -15.65
CA VAL A 60 -16.23 -8.58 -15.76
C VAL A 60 -16.48 -7.13 -15.33
N ARG A 61 -15.52 -6.57 -14.62
CA ARG A 61 -15.56 -5.18 -14.14
C ARG A 61 -14.28 -4.44 -14.46
N ALA A 62 -14.43 -3.23 -14.94
CA ALA A 62 -13.36 -2.26 -15.08
C ALA A 62 -13.92 -0.88 -14.73
N GLY A 63 -13.09 0.00 -14.18
CA GLY A 63 -13.51 1.35 -13.85
C GLY A 63 -12.34 2.29 -13.65
N VAL A 64 -12.66 3.56 -13.77
CA VAL A 64 -11.74 4.66 -13.45
C VAL A 64 -12.49 5.70 -12.63
N GLY A 65 -11.78 6.40 -11.77
CA GLY A 65 -12.39 7.43 -10.95
C GLY A 65 -11.40 8.31 -10.24
N ARG A 66 -11.96 9.17 -9.42
CA ARG A 66 -11.22 10.04 -8.52
C ARG A 66 -11.81 9.93 -7.12
N MET A 67 -10.94 9.81 -6.13
CA MET A 67 -11.31 9.85 -4.72
C MET A 67 -10.51 10.92 -3.98
N VAL A 68 -11.04 11.40 -2.88
CA VAL A 68 -10.40 12.37 -1.99
C VAL A 68 -10.42 11.80 -0.59
N PHE A 69 -9.26 11.67 0.01
CA PHE A 69 -9.08 11.34 1.43
C PHE A 69 -8.95 12.64 2.24
N ASP A 70 -9.61 12.74 3.38
CA ASP A 70 -9.57 13.93 4.24
C ASP A 70 -8.41 13.94 5.27
N GLY A 71 -7.62 12.87 5.32
CA GLY A 71 -6.54 12.68 6.31
C GLY A 71 -7.03 12.31 7.71
N ARG A 72 -8.35 12.18 7.92
CA ARG A 72 -8.98 11.94 9.24
C ARG A 72 -9.79 10.65 9.31
N GLY A 73 -9.85 9.91 8.21
CA GLY A 73 -10.57 8.65 8.13
C GLY A 73 -11.84 8.69 7.28
N ASN A 74 -12.12 9.79 6.55
CA ASN A 74 -13.23 9.84 5.61
C ASN A 74 -12.73 10.00 4.18
N LEU A 75 -13.49 9.46 3.25
CA LEU A 75 -13.22 9.60 1.82
C LEU A 75 -14.51 9.79 1.02
N SER A 76 -14.40 10.40 -0.13
CA SER A 76 -15.48 10.55 -1.10
C SER A 76 -14.94 10.51 -2.52
N GLY A 77 -15.79 10.20 -3.49
CA GLY A 77 -15.35 10.15 -4.87
C GLY A 77 -16.45 9.84 -5.88
N ALA A 78 -16.02 9.77 -7.12
CA ALA A 78 -16.83 9.38 -8.25
C ALA A 78 -16.08 8.36 -9.12
N GLU A 79 -16.83 7.46 -9.74
CA GLU A 79 -16.34 6.38 -10.59
C GLU A 79 -17.19 6.28 -11.84
N THR A 80 -16.56 6.01 -12.95
CA THR A 80 -17.22 5.46 -14.14
C THR A 80 -16.79 4.01 -14.27
N LYS A 81 -17.75 3.10 -14.12
CA LYS A 81 -17.55 1.66 -14.13
C LYS A 81 -18.14 1.05 -15.39
N SER A 82 -17.46 0.08 -15.96
CA SER A 82 -18.01 -0.88 -16.93
C SER A 82 -18.29 -2.20 -16.21
N HIS A 83 -19.53 -2.70 -16.37
CA HIS A 83 -19.96 -3.98 -15.85
C HIS A 83 -20.56 -4.78 -17.02
N ASP A 84 -19.83 -5.78 -17.51
CA ASP A 84 -20.18 -6.55 -18.73
C ASP A 84 -20.50 -5.65 -19.94
N GLY A 85 -19.76 -4.53 -20.09
CA GLY A 85 -19.99 -3.56 -21.15
C GLY A 85 -21.02 -2.47 -20.84
N LEU A 86 -21.83 -2.62 -19.79
CA LEU A 86 -22.72 -1.55 -19.33
C LEU A 86 -21.93 -0.48 -18.57
N ILE A 87 -22.04 0.77 -19.02
CA ILE A 87 -21.35 1.92 -18.39
C ILE A 87 -22.24 2.51 -17.30
N ILE A 88 -21.70 2.57 -16.09
CA ILE A 88 -22.42 3.02 -14.88
C ILE A 88 -21.59 4.11 -14.20
N PRO A 89 -22.01 5.40 -14.26
CA PRO A 89 -21.46 6.44 -13.40
C PRO A 89 -22.05 6.30 -12.00
N LEU A 90 -21.21 6.46 -10.99
CA LEU A 90 -21.64 6.42 -9.58
C LEU A 90 -20.80 7.35 -8.71
N ASN A 91 -21.37 7.75 -7.60
CA ASN A 91 -20.68 8.43 -6.53
C ASN A 91 -20.56 7.51 -5.31
N PHE A 92 -19.58 7.80 -4.47
CA PHE A 92 -19.40 7.07 -3.22
C PHE A 92 -18.87 7.98 -2.12
N THR A 93 -19.19 7.63 -0.90
CA THR A 93 -18.58 8.14 0.33
C THR A 93 -18.15 6.98 1.19
N GLY A 94 -17.30 7.20 2.17
CA GLY A 94 -16.91 6.12 3.05
C GLY A 94 -15.95 6.53 4.14
N THR A 95 -15.53 5.52 4.90
CA THR A 95 -14.52 5.66 5.94
C THR A 95 -13.33 4.78 5.64
N TYR A 96 -12.16 5.14 6.18
CA TYR A 96 -10.95 4.34 6.10
C TYR A 96 -10.17 4.40 7.41
N GLN A 97 -9.34 3.39 7.63
CA GLN A 97 -8.38 3.32 8.72
C GLN A 97 -7.05 2.85 8.20
N VAL A 98 -5.99 3.57 8.53
CA VAL A 98 -4.59 3.21 8.23
C VAL A 98 -3.92 2.72 9.50
N PHE A 99 -3.25 1.57 9.42
CA PHE A 99 -2.45 0.99 10.48
C PHE A 99 -1.00 1.43 10.40
N THR A 100 -0.25 1.26 11.48
CA THR A 100 1.15 1.71 11.59
C THR A 100 2.11 1.02 10.62
N ASP A 101 1.75 -0.17 10.12
CA ASP A 101 2.47 -0.94 9.10
C ASP A 101 2.14 -0.54 7.65
N CYS A 102 1.42 0.58 7.47
CA CYS A 102 0.97 1.09 6.18
C CYS A 102 -0.05 0.18 5.45
N THR A 103 -0.67 -0.76 6.14
CA THR A 103 -1.88 -1.44 5.68
C THR A 103 -3.12 -0.70 6.17
N GLY A 104 -4.30 -1.08 5.69
CA GLY A 104 -5.54 -0.49 6.16
C GLY A 104 -6.78 -1.13 5.57
N MET A 105 -7.92 -0.58 5.97
CA MET A 105 -9.23 -0.99 5.50
C MET A 105 -10.09 0.21 5.14
N ALA A 106 -11.01 0.03 4.20
CA ALA A 106 -11.98 1.04 3.81
C ALA A 106 -13.36 0.43 3.63
N HIS A 107 -14.37 1.19 4.03
CA HIS A 107 -15.79 0.87 3.81
C HIS A 107 -16.43 1.98 2.99
N LEU A 108 -17.00 1.63 1.84
CA LEU A 108 -17.64 2.57 0.93
C LEU A 108 -19.15 2.34 0.88
N VAL A 109 -19.90 3.43 0.84
CA VAL A 109 -21.32 3.47 0.47
C VAL A 109 -21.44 4.11 -0.90
N THR A 110 -22.10 3.42 -1.82
CA THR A 110 -22.20 3.84 -3.23
C THR A 110 -23.62 4.19 -3.62
N THR A 111 -23.79 4.97 -4.69
CA THR A 111 -25.10 5.24 -5.27
C THR A 111 -25.61 4.11 -6.18
N GLU A 112 -24.88 3.01 -6.31
CA GLU A 112 -25.28 1.85 -7.09
C GLU A 112 -26.20 0.93 -6.29
N PRO A 113 -27.49 0.76 -6.65
CA PRO A 113 -28.43 -0.04 -5.86
C PRO A 113 -28.08 -1.54 -5.76
N SER A 114 -27.42 -2.08 -6.80
CA SER A 114 -27.01 -3.50 -6.86
C SER A 114 -25.79 -3.82 -5.99
N GLU A 115 -25.06 -2.78 -5.55
CA GLU A 115 -23.86 -2.90 -4.74
C GLU A 115 -23.70 -1.66 -3.84
N PRO A 116 -24.63 -1.47 -2.88
CA PRO A 116 -24.69 -0.24 -2.09
C PRO A 116 -23.50 -0.08 -1.15
N GLN A 117 -22.81 -1.17 -0.83
CA GLN A 117 -21.66 -1.19 0.08
C GLN A 117 -20.49 -1.98 -0.54
N ARG A 118 -19.26 -1.54 -0.26
CA ARG A 118 -18.02 -2.21 -0.67
C ARG A 118 -16.99 -2.10 0.44
N ASN A 119 -16.35 -3.22 0.74
CA ASN A 119 -15.27 -3.30 1.72
C ASN A 119 -13.94 -3.60 1.04
N PHE A 120 -12.89 -2.97 1.50
CA PHE A 120 -11.54 -3.13 0.94
C PHE A 120 -10.50 -3.29 2.04
N ASN A 121 -9.52 -4.15 1.79
CA ASN A 121 -8.23 -4.08 2.46
C ASN A 121 -7.22 -3.47 1.50
N PHE A 122 -6.29 -2.68 2.01
CA PHE A 122 -5.30 -2.00 1.19
C PHE A 122 -3.93 -1.94 1.84
N THR A 123 -2.92 -1.65 1.02
CA THR A 123 -1.57 -1.27 1.45
C THR A 123 -1.15 0.02 0.74
N ILE A 124 -0.39 0.84 1.46
CA ILE A 124 0.19 2.08 0.93
C ILE A 124 1.62 1.78 0.51
N VAL A 125 1.97 2.11 -0.72
CA VAL A 125 3.28 1.83 -1.34
C VAL A 125 3.83 3.09 -2.02
N GLU A 126 5.04 2.98 -2.56
CA GLU A 126 5.70 4.01 -3.37
C GLU A 126 5.73 5.39 -2.70
N SER A 127 6.50 5.50 -1.62
CA SER A 127 6.68 6.75 -0.90
C SER A 127 5.37 7.40 -0.44
N ARG A 128 4.34 6.58 -0.18
CA ARG A 128 3.00 6.99 0.28
C ARG A 128 2.14 7.68 -0.79
N GLU A 129 2.48 7.50 -2.06
CA GLU A 129 1.74 8.11 -3.17
C GLU A 129 0.80 7.14 -3.89
N GLN A 130 0.94 5.84 -3.63
CA GLN A 130 0.09 4.83 -4.24
C GLN A 130 -0.58 3.96 -3.19
N VAL A 131 -1.83 3.59 -3.45
CA VAL A 131 -2.63 2.64 -2.67
C VAL A 131 -2.99 1.48 -3.57
N MET A 132 -2.70 0.27 -3.11
CA MET A 132 -3.13 -0.98 -3.75
C MET A 132 -4.17 -1.64 -2.85
N ALA A 133 -5.35 -1.93 -3.38
CA ALA A 133 -6.46 -2.47 -2.60
C ALA A 133 -7.12 -3.67 -3.28
N ILE A 134 -7.72 -4.51 -2.46
CA ILE A 134 -8.58 -5.61 -2.89
C ILE A 134 -9.93 -5.53 -2.20
N GLN A 135 -11.02 -5.73 -2.96
CA GLN A 135 -12.35 -5.83 -2.40
C GLN A 135 -12.51 -7.15 -1.62
N THR A 136 -13.03 -7.07 -0.40
CA THR A 136 -13.12 -8.21 0.52
C THR A 136 -14.53 -8.80 0.64
N ASP A 137 -15.51 -8.22 -0.08
CA ASP A 137 -16.86 -8.75 -0.11
C ASP A 137 -16.91 -10.11 -0.82
N GLN A 138 -17.71 -11.03 -0.29
CA GLN A 138 -17.85 -12.36 -0.86
C GLN A 138 -18.29 -12.31 -2.33
N GLY A 139 -17.69 -13.17 -3.15
CA GLY A 139 -17.97 -13.22 -4.58
C GLY A 139 -17.39 -12.05 -5.38
N ARG A 140 -16.39 -11.36 -4.82
CA ARG A 140 -15.67 -10.27 -5.47
C ARG A 140 -14.19 -10.62 -5.60
N ALA A 141 -13.65 -10.46 -6.80
CA ALA A 141 -12.20 -10.52 -7.06
C ALA A 141 -11.84 -9.23 -7.81
N VAL A 142 -11.89 -8.09 -7.11
CA VAL A 142 -11.69 -6.75 -7.66
C VAL A 142 -10.48 -6.11 -6.99
N THR A 143 -9.55 -5.65 -7.80
CA THR A 143 -8.38 -4.89 -7.36
C THR A 143 -8.51 -3.42 -7.76
N VAL A 144 -7.91 -2.55 -6.94
CA VAL A 144 -7.85 -1.09 -7.15
C VAL A 144 -6.41 -0.65 -7.04
N ILE A 145 -5.98 0.20 -7.96
CA ILE A 145 -4.73 0.94 -7.85
C ILE A 145 -5.08 2.42 -7.88
N ALA A 146 -4.74 3.14 -6.82
CA ALA A 146 -4.97 4.57 -6.70
C ALA A 146 -3.63 5.30 -6.55
N THR A 147 -3.44 6.37 -7.31
CA THR A 147 -2.22 7.19 -7.29
C THR A 147 -2.57 8.63 -6.95
N LYS A 148 -1.78 9.23 -6.07
CA LYS A 148 -1.97 10.61 -5.62
C LYS A 148 -1.85 11.57 -6.79
N GLN A 149 -2.83 12.45 -6.92
CA GLN A 149 -2.82 13.52 -7.90
C GLN A 149 -2.06 14.72 -7.32
N ARG A 150 -1.02 15.17 -8.02
CA ARG A 150 -0.30 16.39 -7.68
C ARG A 150 -0.95 17.56 -8.44
N ALA A 151 -1.27 18.64 -7.73
CA ALA A 151 -1.55 19.92 -8.40
C ALA A 151 -0.26 20.39 -9.10
N LYS A 152 -0.38 20.82 -10.34
CA LYS A 152 0.71 21.52 -11.04
C LYS A 152 0.76 22.94 -10.58
#